data_6bbd8b1c45003407d9e147b986dd274b
#
_entry.id   6bbd8b1c45003407d9e147b986dd274b
#
_cell.length_a   1.000
_cell.length_b   1.000
_cell.length_c   1.000
_cell.angle_alpha   90.00
_cell.angle_beta   90.00
_cell.angle_gamma   90.00
#
_symmetry.space_group_name_H-M   'P 1'
#
loop_
_entity.id
_entity.type
_entity.pdbx_description
1 polymer ?
#
loop_
_entity_poly.entity_id
_entity_poly.type
_entity_poly.pdbx_seq_one_letter_code
_entity_poly.pdbx_strand_id
1 'polypeptide(L)'
;MLILGNRVPYEYFITTGKGESNAGSEGLPYETGSYDAALTDAGIQNTNVIEYTSVMPTESKEITKEEGLKRLQWGEVLECIKAQANGKRGSKISAAVMTTTVIDPRGKFLGGFACEYS
;
A
#
# COMPACT_ATOMS: atom_id res chain seq x y z
N MET A 1 -12.55 -2.26 25.01
CA MET A 1 -12.09 -2.83 23.73
C MET A 1 -11.88 -4.32 23.85
N LEU A 2 -12.29 -5.08 22.88
CA LEU A 2 -12.08 -6.52 22.83
C LEU A 2 -11.17 -6.86 21.64
N ILE A 3 -10.09 -7.59 21.92
CA ILE A 3 -9.16 -8.05 20.88
C ILE A 3 -9.26 -9.58 20.82
N LEU A 4 -9.69 -10.11 19.67
CA LEU A 4 -9.96 -11.53 19.49
C LEU A 4 -8.86 -12.30 18.80
N GLY A 5 -7.81 -11.66 18.40
CA GLY A 5 -6.68 -12.31 17.75
C GLY A 5 -5.73 -11.28 17.19
N ASN A 6 -4.52 -11.69 17.02
CA ASN A 6 -3.48 -10.85 16.45
C ASN A 6 -2.52 -11.72 15.64
N ARG A 7 -1.93 -11.10 14.64
CA ARG A 7 -0.93 -11.72 13.76
C ARG A 7 0.13 -10.72 13.41
N VAL A 8 1.25 -11.20 12.92
CA VAL A 8 2.40 -10.34 12.63
C VAL A 8 2.76 -10.49 11.14
N PRO A 9 2.63 -9.43 10.34
CA PRO A 9 2.94 -9.47 8.92
C PRO A 9 4.44 -9.22 8.69
N TYR A 10 5.21 -10.27 8.45
CA TYR A 10 6.66 -10.16 8.34
C TYR A 10 7.16 -9.77 6.95
N GLU A 11 6.59 -10.33 5.90
CA GLU A 11 7.06 -10.05 4.55
C GLU A 11 6.21 -8.98 3.88
N TYR A 12 6.86 -8.09 3.14
CA TYR A 12 6.18 -7.04 2.41
C TYR A 12 6.89 -6.77 1.08
N PHE A 13 6.18 -6.19 0.14
CA PHE A 13 6.77 -5.62 -1.06
C PHE A 13 6.25 -4.20 -1.27
N ILE A 14 6.95 -3.44 -2.08
CA ILE A 14 6.60 -2.06 -2.39
C ILE A 14 6.15 -1.98 -3.84
N THR A 15 5.04 -1.33 -4.08
CA THR A 15 4.55 -1.07 -5.42
C THR A 15 4.00 0.34 -5.53
N THR A 16 3.94 0.84 -6.73
CA THR A 16 3.35 2.15 -7.04
C THR A 16 2.41 2.01 -8.23
N GLY A 17 1.47 2.93 -8.32
CA GLY A 17 0.57 2.95 -9.45
C GLY A 17 0.04 4.34 -9.72
N LYS A 18 -0.27 4.60 -10.98
CA LYS A 18 -0.90 5.83 -11.45
C LYS A 18 -2.11 5.48 -12.27
N GLY A 19 -3.14 6.29 -12.16
CA GLY A 19 -4.34 6.11 -12.96
C GLY A 19 -5.00 7.43 -13.30
N GLU A 20 -5.59 7.49 -14.47
CA GLU A 20 -6.38 8.62 -14.94
C GLU A 20 -7.74 8.11 -15.40
N SER A 21 -8.76 8.93 -15.30
CA SER A 21 -10.09 8.53 -15.69
C SER A 21 -10.93 9.73 -16.16
N ASN A 22 -11.71 9.48 -17.20
CA ASN A 22 -12.79 10.35 -17.64
C ASN A 22 -14.16 9.77 -17.25
N ALA A 23 -14.17 8.81 -16.33
CA ALA A 23 -15.35 8.00 -16.00
C ALA A 23 -16.53 8.83 -15.49
N GLY A 24 -16.30 10.02 -14.97
CA GLY A 24 -17.37 10.91 -14.54
C GLY A 24 -18.40 11.22 -15.64
N SER A 25 -18.00 11.16 -16.91
CA SER A 25 -18.89 11.36 -18.04
C SER A 25 -19.85 10.19 -18.27
N GLU A 26 -19.55 9.03 -17.70
CA GLU A 26 -20.34 7.80 -17.81
C GLU A 26 -21.10 7.48 -16.53
N GLY A 27 -21.20 8.44 -15.62
CA GLY A 27 -21.92 8.26 -14.35
C GLY A 27 -21.09 7.63 -13.23
N LEU A 28 -19.82 7.32 -13.47
CA LEU A 28 -18.90 6.85 -12.44
C LEU A 28 -18.09 8.02 -11.88
N PRO A 29 -17.82 8.06 -10.56
CA PRO A 29 -16.94 9.08 -9.99
C PRO A 29 -15.54 9.01 -10.59
N TYR A 30 -14.94 10.16 -10.87
CA TYR A 30 -13.57 10.23 -11.38
C TYR A 30 -12.59 9.50 -10.48
N GLU A 31 -12.72 9.69 -9.17
CA GLU A 31 -11.83 9.09 -8.18
C GLU A 31 -11.89 7.57 -8.22
N THR A 32 -13.08 7.00 -8.40
CA THR A 32 -13.24 5.54 -8.47
C THR A 32 -12.53 4.97 -9.69
N GLY A 33 -12.75 5.56 -10.86
CA GLY A 33 -12.13 5.07 -12.09
C GLY A 33 -10.61 5.24 -12.10
N SER A 34 -10.10 6.37 -11.64
CA SER A 34 -8.66 6.60 -11.56
C SER A 34 -7.99 5.74 -10.50
N TYR A 35 -8.67 5.51 -9.38
CA TYR A 35 -8.16 4.62 -8.33
C TYR A 35 -8.04 3.18 -8.84
N ASP A 36 -9.05 2.67 -9.51
CA ASP A 36 -9.01 1.33 -10.11
C ASP A 36 -7.89 1.21 -11.14
N ALA A 37 -7.69 2.24 -11.95
CA ALA A 37 -6.59 2.27 -12.91
C ALA A 37 -5.23 2.27 -12.21
N ALA A 38 -5.10 2.99 -11.11
CA ALA A 38 -3.86 3.00 -10.32
C ALA A 38 -3.59 1.65 -9.66
N LEU A 39 -4.61 0.98 -9.13
CA LEU A 39 -4.46 -0.37 -8.57
C LEU A 39 -4.02 -1.37 -9.65
N THR A 40 -4.56 -1.24 -10.85
CA THR A 40 -4.16 -2.07 -11.99
C THR A 40 -2.70 -1.84 -12.37
N ASP A 41 -2.27 -0.59 -12.43
CA ASP A 41 -0.89 -0.24 -12.70
C ASP A 41 0.06 -0.77 -11.61
N ALA A 42 -0.39 -0.76 -10.37
CA ALA A 42 0.35 -1.31 -9.24
C ALA A 42 0.37 -2.85 -9.19
N GLY A 43 -0.50 -3.51 -9.94
CA GLY A 43 -0.59 -4.97 -10.00
C GLY A 43 -1.49 -5.62 -8.94
N ILE A 44 -2.30 -4.83 -8.22
CA ILE A 44 -3.09 -5.30 -7.08
C ILE A 44 -4.60 -5.11 -7.25
N GLN A 45 -5.05 -5.00 -8.47
CA GLN A 45 -6.43 -4.60 -8.81
C GLN A 45 -7.52 -5.57 -8.35
N ASN A 46 -7.19 -6.83 -8.16
CA ASN A 46 -8.19 -7.86 -7.85
C ASN A 46 -8.13 -8.31 -6.38
N THR A 47 -7.72 -7.43 -5.50
CA THR A 47 -7.60 -7.69 -4.08
C THR A 47 -8.47 -6.74 -3.26
N ASN A 48 -8.74 -7.14 -2.03
CA ASN A 48 -9.43 -6.28 -1.06
C ASN A 48 -8.37 -5.57 -0.21
N VAL A 49 -8.11 -4.31 -0.50
CA VAL A 49 -7.06 -3.53 0.17
C VAL A 49 -7.54 -3.07 1.54
N ILE A 50 -6.78 -3.39 2.56
CA ILE A 50 -6.99 -2.91 3.94
C ILE A 50 -5.75 -2.18 4.40
N GLU A 51 -5.94 -0.99 4.97
CA GLU A 51 -4.85 -0.14 5.38
C GLU A 51 -4.45 -0.35 6.83
N TYR A 52 -3.15 -0.47 7.06
CA TYR A 52 -2.53 -0.40 8.37
C TYR A 52 -2.13 1.04 8.68
N THR A 53 -1.85 1.32 9.94
CA THR A 53 -1.39 2.64 10.33
C THR A 53 0.05 2.91 9.87
N SER A 54 1.06 2.34 10.51
CA SER A 54 2.43 2.60 10.09
C SER A 54 3.49 1.70 10.74
N VAL A 55 3.10 0.83 11.66
CA VAL A 55 4.05 0.04 12.44
C VAL A 55 4.42 -1.24 11.72
N MET A 56 5.71 -1.48 11.58
CA MET A 56 6.26 -2.68 10.97
C MET A 56 6.90 -3.57 12.05
N PRO A 57 6.72 -4.90 11.95
CA PRO A 57 7.22 -5.80 13.00
C PRO A 57 8.75 -5.91 13.00
N THR A 58 9.28 -6.40 14.11
CA THR A 58 10.67 -6.87 14.20
C THR A 58 10.89 -7.94 13.14
N GLU A 59 12.03 -7.88 12.46
CA GLU A 59 12.39 -8.84 11.41
C GLU A 59 11.48 -8.80 10.18
N SER A 60 10.79 -7.68 9.96
CA SER A 60 10.09 -7.48 8.70
C SER A 60 11.09 -7.52 7.54
N LYS A 61 10.67 -8.11 6.43
CA LYS A 61 11.54 -8.37 5.29
C LYS A 61 10.90 -7.94 4.00
N GLU A 62 11.61 -7.13 3.26
CA GLU A 62 11.18 -6.77 1.91
C GLU A 62 11.45 -7.92 0.94
N ILE A 63 10.42 -8.30 0.19
CA ILE A 63 10.55 -9.18 -0.97
C ILE A 63 10.41 -8.35 -2.23
N THR A 64 10.78 -8.90 -3.38
CA THR A 64 10.62 -8.17 -4.63
C THR A 64 9.15 -8.03 -4.99
N LYS A 65 8.83 -6.98 -5.73
CA LYS A 65 7.49 -6.80 -6.28
C LYS A 65 7.04 -8.01 -7.10
N GLU A 66 7.93 -8.56 -7.91
CA GLU A 66 7.62 -9.74 -8.74
C GLU A 66 7.21 -10.93 -7.89
N GLU A 67 7.96 -11.22 -6.84
CA GLU A 67 7.65 -12.31 -5.92
C GLU A 67 6.32 -12.04 -5.19
N GLY A 68 6.12 -10.83 -4.72
CA GLY A 68 4.89 -10.45 -4.04
C GLY A 68 3.66 -10.61 -4.93
N LEU A 69 3.73 -10.13 -6.17
CA LEU A 69 2.60 -10.21 -7.10
C LEU A 69 2.25 -11.66 -7.47
N LYS A 70 3.24 -12.55 -7.52
CA LYS A 70 2.98 -13.97 -7.80
C LYS A 70 2.17 -14.66 -6.70
N ARG A 71 2.20 -14.15 -5.49
CA ARG A 71 1.48 -14.73 -4.35
C ARG A 71 0.04 -14.28 -4.24
N LEU A 72 -0.36 -13.25 -4.98
CA LEU A 72 -1.70 -12.68 -4.89
C LEU A 72 -2.74 -13.58 -5.53
N GLN A 73 -3.88 -13.70 -4.87
CA GLN A 73 -5.04 -14.44 -5.34
C GLN A 73 -6.21 -13.50 -5.54
N TRP A 74 -7.06 -13.79 -6.47
CA TRP A 74 -8.29 -13.04 -6.73
C TRP A 74 -9.17 -13.01 -5.49
N GLY A 75 -9.52 -11.81 -5.02
CA GLY A 75 -10.35 -11.62 -3.85
C GLY A 75 -9.62 -11.70 -2.51
N GLU A 76 -8.29 -11.87 -2.54
CA GLU A 76 -7.48 -11.91 -1.33
C GLU A 76 -7.57 -10.59 -0.57
N VAL A 77 -7.50 -10.68 0.75
CA VAL A 77 -7.36 -9.50 1.61
C VAL A 77 -5.89 -9.08 1.61
N LEU A 78 -5.60 -7.94 0.99
CA LEU A 78 -4.26 -7.40 0.91
C LEU A 78 -4.11 -6.25 1.91
N GLU A 79 -3.25 -6.45 2.88
CA GLU A 79 -2.99 -5.48 3.93
C GLU A 79 -1.79 -4.62 3.56
N CYS A 80 -1.94 -3.32 3.68
CA CYS A 80 -0.90 -2.39 3.22
C CYS A 80 -0.83 -1.13 4.06
N ILE A 81 0.28 -0.46 3.94
CA ILE A 81 0.45 0.94 4.32
C ILE A 81 0.48 1.71 3.00
N LYS A 82 -0.40 2.67 2.84
CA LYS A 82 -0.66 3.29 1.55
C LYS A 82 -0.57 4.81 1.63
N ALA A 83 0.14 5.40 0.68
CA ALA A 83 0.05 6.81 0.38
C ALA A 83 -0.79 7.00 -0.89
N GLN A 84 -1.69 7.95 -0.89
CA GLN A 84 -2.56 8.23 -2.02
C GLN A 84 -2.75 9.73 -2.19
N ALA A 85 -2.68 10.19 -3.43
CA ALA A 85 -3.00 11.55 -3.80
C ALA A 85 -3.94 11.54 -4.99
N ASN A 86 -4.94 12.42 -4.97
CA ASN A 86 -5.89 12.62 -6.05
C ASN A 86 -5.83 14.07 -6.51
N GLY A 87 -6.11 14.30 -7.77
CA GLY A 87 -6.12 15.65 -8.31
C GLY A 87 -6.93 15.71 -9.59
N LYS A 88 -7.33 16.93 -9.94
CA LYS A 88 -8.01 17.21 -11.20
C LYS A 88 -6.96 17.44 -12.30
N ARG A 89 -7.43 17.40 -13.56
CA ARG A 89 -6.59 17.71 -14.72
C ARG A 89 -5.85 19.03 -14.53
N GLY A 90 -4.55 19.02 -14.81
CA GLY A 90 -3.68 20.18 -14.64
C GLY A 90 -3.04 20.31 -13.26
N SER A 91 -3.47 19.52 -12.30
CA SER A 91 -2.87 19.49 -10.96
C SER A 91 -1.61 18.64 -10.97
N LYS A 92 -0.67 19.01 -10.09
CA LYS A 92 0.47 18.15 -9.75
C LYS A 92 0.16 17.42 -8.44
N ILE A 93 0.28 16.12 -8.46
CA ILE A 93 0.08 15.29 -7.27
C ILE A 93 1.26 14.37 -7.09
N SER A 94 1.53 14.02 -5.84
CA SER A 94 2.56 13.04 -5.52
C SER A 94 2.15 12.23 -4.31
N ALA A 95 2.60 11.00 -4.26
CA ALA A 95 2.45 10.12 -3.11
C ALA A 95 3.74 9.33 -2.95
N ALA A 96 4.16 9.15 -1.71
CA ALA A 96 5.38 8.42 -1.41
C ALA A 96 5.23 7.62 -0.13
N VAL A 97 5.89 6.47 -0.07
CA VAL A 97 6.06 5.71 1.17
C VAL A 97 7.54 5.54 1.43
N MET A 98 7.89 5.50 2.70
CA MET A 98 9.26 5.29 3.15
C MET A 98 9.26 4.33 4.32
N THR A 99 10.18 3.37 4.32
CA THR A 99 10.37 2.47 5.45
C THR A 99 11.55 2.92 6.30
N THR A 100 11.43 2.76 7.61
CA THR A 100 12.47 3.11 8.58
C THR A 100 12.65 1.94 9.53
N THR A 101 13.90 1.54 9.74
CA THR A 101 14.24 0.50 10.71
C THR A 101 14.71 1.14 12.01
N VAL A 102 14.21 0.63 13.12
CA VAL A 102 14.63 1.06 14.46
C VAL A 102 15.55 -0.01 15.03
N ILE A 103 16.77 0.40 15.37
CA ILE A 103 17.75 -0.47 15.98
C ILE A 103 18.18 0.10 17.34
N ASP A 104 18.53 -0.78 18.28
CA ASP A 104 19.07 -0.32 19.57
C ASP A 104 20.56 0.06 19.45
N PRO A 105 21.18 0.62 20.50
CA PRO A 105 22.60 0.97 20.46
C PRO A 105 23.55 -0.21 20.21
N ARG A 106 23.07 -1.43 20.40
CA ARG A 106 23.84 -2.66 20.13
C ARG A 106 23.64 -3.21 18.73
N GLY A 107 22.83 -2.52 17.90
CA GLY A 107 22.52 -2.96 16.56
C GLY A 107 21.38 -3.97 16.43
N LYS A 108 20.67 -4.25 17.53
CA LYS A 108 19.53 -5.15 17.48
C LYS A 108 18.34 -4.51 16.77
N PHE A 109 17.74 -5.23 15.84
CA PHE A 109 16.54 -4.81 15.13
C PHE A 109 15.33 -4.86 16.07
N LEU A 110 14.70 -3.72 16.33
CA LEU A 110 13.55 -3.63 17.23
C LEU A 110 12.22 -3.61 16.51
N GLY A 111 12.19 -3.12 15.28
CA GLY A 111 10.99 -2.94 14.50
C GLY A 111 11.17 -1.81 13.51
N GLY A 112 10.09 -1.36 12.92
CA GLY A 112 10.17 -0.29 11.95
C GLY A 112 8.87 0.47 11.81
N PHE A 113 8.93 1.48 10.94
CA PHE A 113 7.77 2.26 10.55
C PHE A 113 7.77 2.44 9.04
N ALA A 114 6.58 2.46 8.48
CA ALA A 114 6.38 2.93 7.12
C ALA A 114 5.61 4.25 7.20
N CYS A 115 6.17 5.28 6.61
CA CYS A 115 5.59 6.62 6.61
C CYS A 115 5.01 6.89 5.23
N GLU A 116 3.81 7.44 5.20
CA GLU A 116 3.18 7.86 3.97
C GLU A 116 3.15 9.38 3.86
N TYR A 117 3.26 9.87 2.63
CA TYR A 117 3.16 11.29 2.30
C TYR A 117 2.39 11.46 0.99
N SER A 118 1.56 12.44 0.96
CA SER A 118 0.81 12.80 -0.24
C SER A 118 0.52 14.30 -0.32
#